data_0357373a69a364895aa13d17e2f3a5fe
#
_entry.id   0357373a69a364895aa13d17e2f3a5fe
#
_cell.length_a   1.000
_cell.length_b   1.000
_cell.length_c   1.000
_cell.angle_alpha   90.00
_cell.angle_beta   90.00
_cell.angle_gamma   90.00
#
_symmetry.space_group_name_H-M   'P 1'
#
loop_
_entity.id
_entity.type
_entity.pdbx_description
1 polymer ?
#
loop_
_entity_poly.entity_id
_entity_poly.type
_entity_poly.pdbx_seq_one_letter_code
_entity_poly.pdbx_strand_id
1 'polypeptide(L)'
;MIIPNTRDRVLVGVAAGGLAALLAACGGGGGGTGGAGSTATTPPAKAAASATPVTASLTDFHIQLSTQKFQPGQYTFTAENKGQHEHALELDGPGGHDRSKTLEPGQSTAFTVTLKSGSYQVFCPVDGHKDLGMKTSITVGGSAAPSRSDSTSSGHGY
;
A
#
# COMPACT_ATOMS: atom_id res chain seq x y z
N MET A 1 1.34 -30.37 35.56
CA MET A 1 -0.06 -30.32 35.14
C MET A 1 -0.03 -30.00 33.64
N ILE A 2 -0.24 -31.03 32.81
CA ILE A 2 -0.01 -31.01 31.36
C ILE A 2 -1.38 -30.87 30.71
N ILE A 3 -1.57 -29.83 29.92
CA ILE A 3 -2.80 -29.59 29.14
C ILE A 3 -2.52 -29.98 27.69
N PRO A 4 -3.26 -30.91 27.10
CA PRO A 4 -3.03 -31.30 25.71
C PRO A 4 -3.67 -30.35 24.73
N ASN A 5 -2.90 -29.99 23.72
CA ASN A 5 -3.27 -29.16 22.56
C ASN A 5 -4.12 -30.00 21.59
N THR A 6 -5.39 -29.70 21.52
CA THR A 6 -6.32 -30.35 20.58
C THR A 6 -6.29 -29.62 19.24
N ARG A 7 -5.60 -30.22 18.27
CA ARG A 7 -5.67 -29.85 16.88
C ARG A 7 -6.92 -30.45 16.26
N ASP A 8 -7.98 -29.72 16.13
CA ASP A 8 -9.13 -30.12 15.32
C ASP A 8 -8.86 -29.86 13.85
N ARG A 9 -8.58 -30.96 13.17
CA ARG A 9 -8.60 -31.05 11.71
C ARG A 9 -10.04 -31.34 11.30
N VAL A 10 -10.72 -30.37 10.75
CA VAL A 10 -11.98 -30.61 10.00
C VAL A 10 -11.67 -30.79 8.53
N LEU A 11 -11.73 -32.04 8.11
CA LEU A 11 -11.77 -32.51 6.74
C LEU A 11 -13.24 -32.75 6.37
N VAL A 12 -13.80 -31.97 5.45
CA VAL A 12 -15.04 -32.29 4.70
C VAL A 12 -14.92 -31.47 3.42
N GLY A 13 -15.07 -31.95 2.21
CA GLY A 13 -15.72 -33.09 1.65
C GLY A 13 -15.98 -32.69 0.19
N VAL A 14 -15.52 -33.54 -0.72
CA VAL A 14 -15.69 -33.42 -2.17
C VAL A 14 -17.16 -33.65 -2.51
N ALA A 15 -17.75 -32.78 -3.37
CA ALA A 15 -18.95 -33.13 -4.14
C ALA A 15 -18.75 -32.70 -5.58
N ALA A 16 -18.62 -33.71 -6.42
CA ALA A 16 -18.65 -33.66 -7.87
C ALA A 16 -20.11 -33.76 -8.35
N GLY A 17 -20.42 -33.20 -9.49
CA GLY A 17 -21.66 -33.36 -10.25
C GLY A 17 -21.97 -32.04 -10.98
N GLY A 18 -22.12 -31.92 -12.25
CA GLY A 18 -22.47 -32.82 -13.31
C GLY A 18 -23.12 -32.04 -14.42
N LEU A 19 -22.72 -32.37 -15.66
CA LEU A 19 -23.45 -32.40 -16.93
C LEU A 19 -24.07 -31.13 -17.53
N ALA A 20 -23.51 -30.68 -18.64
CA ALA A 20 -23.99 -30.71 -20.03
C ALA A 20 -25.32 -30.01 -20.35
N ALA A 21 -25.26 -29.05 -21.29
CA ALA A 21 -26.21 -28.93 -22.40
C ALA A 21 -25.61 -28.09 -23.52
N LEU A 22 -25.36 -28.76 -24.64
CA LEU A 22 -25.17 -28.22 -25.97
C LEU A 22 -26.53 -27.76 -26.50
N LEU A 23 -26.67 -26.58 -27.06
CA LEU A 23 -27.66 -26.24 -28.04
C LEU A 23 -27.06 -25.36 -29.12
N ALA A 24 -26.76 -26.00 -30.22
CA ALA A 24 -26.54 -25.40 -31.52
C ALA A 24 -27.91 -24.96 -32.08
N ALA A 25 -27.98 -23.73 -32.57
CA ALA A 25 -29.01 -23.29 -33.48
C ALA A 25 -28.40 -22.47 -34.60
N CYS A 26 -28.23 -23.08 -35.75
CA CYS A 26 -28.11 -22.48 -37.07
C CYS A 26 -29.46 -21.91 -37.53
N GLY A 27 -29.43 -20.78 -38.19
CA GLY A 27 -30.50 -20.19 -39.00
C GLY A 27 -30.10 -18.76 -39.29
N GLY A 28 -29.75 -18.33 -40.42
CA GLY A 28 -30.23 -18.45 -41.75
C GLY A 28 -30.84 -17.14 -42.19
N GLY A 29 -30.10 -16.34 -43.04
CA GLY A 29 -30.63 -15.57 -44.14
C GLY A 29 -31.30 -14.22 -43.85
N GLY A 30 -30.87 -13.20 -44.55
CA GLY A 30 -31.66 -12.03 -44.84
C GLY A 30 -30.87 -10.72 -44.93
N GLY A 31 -30.55 -10.26 -46.12
CA GLY A 31 -29.90 -8.98 -46.42
C GLY A 31 -30.78 -7.78 -46.05
N GLY A 32 -30.14 -6.68 -45.72
CA GLY A 32 -30.73 -5.38 -45.46
C GLY A 32 -29.63 -4.32 -45.48
N THR A 33 -29.59 -3.60 -46.56
CA THR A 33 -28.77 -2.42 -46.80
C THR A 33 -29.09 -1.28 -45.82
N GLY A 34 -28.05 -0.57 -45.39
CA GLY A 34 -28.11 0.84 -45.06
C GLY A 34 -28.24 1.15 -43.57
N GLY A 35 -27.28 1.79 -43.04
CA GLY A 35 -27.43 2.50 -41.74
C GLY A 35 -26.11 2.81 -41.13
N ALA A 36 -25.64 4.02 -41.43
CA ALA A 36 -24.79 4.87 -40.64
C ALA A 36 -24.01 4.22 -39.49
N GLY A 37 -22.71 4.08 -39.65
CA GLY A 37 -21.79 3.79 -38.59
C GLY A 37 -21.85 4.88 -37.51
N SER A 38 -22.52 4.56 -36.42
CA SER A 38 -22.27 5.23 -35.17
C SER A 38 -20.92 4.73 -34.68
N THR A 39 -19.88 5.48 -34.98
CA THR A 39 -18.61 5.37 -34.27
C THR A 39 -18.88 5.81 -32.85
N ALA A 40 -19.18 4.82 -31.99
CA ALA A 40 -19.11 5.04 -30.57
C ALA A 40 -17.67 5.37 -30.24
N THR A 41 -17.36 6.66 -30.21
CA THR A 41 -16.15 7.20 -29.65
C THR A 41 -16.18 6.86 -28.18
N THR A 42 -15.63 5.72 -27.79
CA THR A 42 -15.32 5.41 -26.40
C THR A 42 -14.41 6.53 -25.93
N PRO A 43 -14.81 7.30 -24.89
CA PRO A 43 -13.90 8.31 -24.32
C PRO A 43 -12.64 7.56 -23.93
N PRO A 44 -11.43 8.15 -24.16
CA PRO A 44 -10.21 7.53 -23.69
C PRO A 44 -10.35 7.35 -22.18
N ALA A 45 -10.35 6.10 -21.76
CA ALA A 45 -10.28 5.77 -20.34
C ALA A 45 -9.05 6.51 -19.82
N LYS A 46 -9.27 7.52 -18.97
CA LYS A 46 -8.22 8.25 -18.28
C LYS A 46 -7.34 7.17 -17.66
N ALA A 47 -6.15 6.98 -18.22
CA ALA A 47 -5.20 5.99 -17.72
C ALA A 47 -5.09 6.24 -16.22
N ALA A 48 -5.59 5.31 -15.42
CA ALA A 48 -5.42 5.37 -13.99
C ALA A 48 -3.91 5.40 -13.77
N ALA A 49 -3.40 6.52 -13.27
CA ALA A 49 -1.98 6.65 -12.98
C ALA A 49 -1.62 5.49 -12.05
N SER A 50 -0.76 4.58 -12.55
CA SER A 50 -0.34 3.43 -11.76
C SER A 50 0.32 3.94 -10.49
N ALA A 51 -0.17 3.50 -9.34
CA ALA A 51 0.39 3.89 -8.05
C ALA A 51 1.85 3.41 -7.95
N THR A 52 2.75 4.28 -7.55
CA THR A 52 4.16 3.94 -7.36
C THR A 52 4.33 3.03 -6.15
N PRO A 53 4.94 1.85 -6.29
CA PRO A 53 5.12 0.93 -5.18
C PRO A 53 6.24 1.40 -4.23
N VAL A 54 5.99 1.28 -2.93
CA VAL A 54 6.96 1.52 -1.84
C VAL A 54 6.84 0.41 -0.82
N THR A 55 7.96 -0.23 -0.48
CA THR A 55 8.01 -1.17 0.63
C THR A 55 8.46 -0.46 1.89
N ALA A 56 7.74 -0.68 2.99
CA ALA A 56 8.08 -0.24 4.34
C ALA A 56 8.39 -1.47 5.20
N SER A 57 9.65 -1.67 5.52
CA SER A 57 10.10 -2.71 6.44
C SER A 57 10.01 -2.20 7.87
N LEU A 58 9.21 -2.87 8.70
CA LEU A 58 8.97 -2.54 10.09
C LEU A 58 9.70 -3.54 10.98
N THR A 59 10.66 -3.06 11.75
CA THR A 59 11.37 -3.85 12.77
C THR A 59 11.18 -3.18 14.13
N ASP A 60 11.55 -3.84 15.21
CA ASP A 60 11.38 -3.31 16.56
C ASP A 60 12.26 -2.08 16.76
N PHE A 61 11.67 -1.12 16.73
CA PHE A 61 11.23 0.26 16.75
C PHE A 61 11.88 1.06 15.61
N HIS A 62 11.96 0.47 14.43
CA HIS A 62 12.55 1.12 13.26
C HIS A 62 11.68 0.94 12.00
N ILE A 63 11.65 1.98 11.15
CA ILE A 63 10.97 2.00 9.86
C ILE A 63 11.99 2.26 8.76
N GLN A 64 12.08 1.35 7.79
CA GLN A 64 12.90 1.51 6.60
C GLN A 64 12.02 1.52 5.34
N LEU A 65 12.11 2.58 4.57
CA LEU A 65 11.42 2.71 3.28
C LEU A 65 12.34 2.34 2.13
N SER A 66 11.80 1.69 1.11
CA SER A 66 12.54 1.31 -0.11
C SER A 66 12.97 2.50 -0.97
N THR A 67 12.41 3.69 -0.73
CA THR A 67 12.80 4.95 -1.36
C THR A 67 12.76 6.09 -0.36
N GLN A 68 13.60 7.11 -0.59
CA GLN A 68 13.60 8.38 0.14
C GLN A 68 13.18 9.56 -0.75
N LYS A 69 12.87 9.29 -2.02
CA LYS A 69 12.49 10.32 -2.99
C LYS A 69 11.01 10.16 -3.34
N PHE A 70 10.24 11.18 -3.04
CA PHE A 70 8.80 11.21 -3.27
C PHE A 70 8.40 12.43 -4.09
N GLN A 71 7.52 12.22 -5.06
CA GLN A 71 6.86 13.25 -5.82
C GLN A 71 5.36 13.23 -5.51
N PRO A 72 4.61 14.32 -5.74
CA PRO A 72 3.17 14.29 -5.64
C PRO A 72 2.58 13.22 -6.55
N GLY A 73 1.65 12.42 -6.04
CA GLY A 73 1.04 11.33 -6.79
C GLY A 73 0.52 10.20 -5.91
N GLN A 74 0.07 9.14 -6.56
CA GLN A 74 -0.47 7.97 -5.89
C GLN A 74 0.62 6.93 -5.65
N TYR A 75 0.65 6.40 -4.43
CA TYR A 75 1.60 5.38 -3.98
C TYR A 75 0.88 4.20 -3.36
N THR A 76 1.40 3.00 -3.58
CA THR A 76 1.00 1.80 -2.85
C THR A 76 2.10 1.45 -1.86
N PHE A 77 1.84 1.66 -0.57
CA PHE A 77 2.74 1.24 0.50
C PHE A 77 2.46 -0.21 0.87
N THR A 78 3.49 -1.04 0.81
CA THR A 78 3.47 -2.40 1.36
C THR A 78 4.23 -2.37 2.68
N ALA A 79 3.50 -2.45 3.79
CA ALA A 79 4.08 -2.57 5.12
C ALA A 79 4.35 -4.05 5.41
N GLU A 80 5.58 -4.37 5.81
CA GLU A 80 6.04 -5.72 6.15
C GLU A 80 6.55 -5.73 7.60
N ASN A 81 5.89 -6.45 8.48
CA ASN A 81 6.36 -6.60 9.85
C ASN A 81 7.45 -7.67 9.95
N LYS A 82 8.68 -7.22 10.11
CA LYS A 82 9.89 -8.05 10.30
C LYS A 82 10.38 -8.04 11.76
N GLY A 83 9.63 -7.40 12.65
CA GLY A 83 9.89 -7.34 14.08
C GLY A 83 9.30 -8.50 14.86
N GLN A 84 9.40 -8.42 16.18
CA GLN A 84 8.87 -9.41 17.12
C GLN A 84 7.58 -8.93 17.80
N HIS A 85 7.22 -7.66 17.62
CA HIS A 85 6.02 -7.02 18.18
C HIS A 85 5.02 -6.68 17.07
N GLU A 86 3.80 -6.39 17.44
CA GLU A 86 2.81 -5.83 16.52
C GLU A 86 3.22 -4.45 16.02
N HIS A 87 3.06 -4.20 14.74
CA HIS A 87 3.36 -2.92 14.12
C HIS A 87 2.26 -2.48 13.16
N ALA A 88 2.15 -1.19 12.94
CA ALA A 88 1.38 -0.60 11.85
C ALA A 88 2.18 0.54 11.22
N LEU A 89 1.82 0.93 10.01
CA LEU A 89 2.41 2.07 9.33
C LEU A 89 1.37 3.17 9.20
N GLU A 90 1.70 4.37 9.68
CA GLU A 90 0.87 5.56 9.52
C GLU A 90 1.66 6.68 8.87
N LEU A 91 1.03 7.36 7.91
CA LEU A 91 1.53 8.57 7.27
C LEU A 91 0.62 9.73 7.65
N ASP A 92 1.20 10.79 8.20
CA ASP A 92 0.49 12.00 8.61
C ASP A 92 1.11 13.22 7.92
N GLY A 93 0.32 13.99 7.18
CA GLY A 93 0.80 15.18 6.47
C GLY A 93 -0.25 15.87 5.60
N PRO A 94 0.18 16.67 4.62
CA PRO A 94 -0.74 17.51 3.81
C PRO A 94 -1.81 16.75 3.03
N GLY A 95 -1.61 15.43 2.81
CA GLY A 95 -2.60 14.53 2.19
C GLY A 95 -3.68 14.06 3.13
N GLY A 96 -3.48 14.15 4.43
CA GLY A 96 -4.31 13.58 5.49
C GLY A 96 -3.58 12.52 6.30
N HIS A 97 -4.36 11.69 6.97
CA HIS A 97 -3.88 10.54 7.72
C HIS A 97 -4.23 9.26 6.98
N ASP A 98 -3.22 8.49 6.62
CA ASP A 98 -3.39 7.17 6.02
C ASP A 98 -2.68 6.12 6.88
N ARG A 99 -3.38 5.03 7.21
CA ARG A 99 -2.87 4.00 8.12
C ARG A 99 -3.10 2.59 7.58
N SER A 100 -2.14 1.72 7.77
CA SER A 100 -2.31 0.28 7.58
C SER A 100 -3.14 -0.34 8.72
N LYS A 101 -3.64 -1.55 8.51
CA LYS A 101 -4.04 -2.40 9.66
C LYS A 101 -2.82 -2.70 10.54
N THR A 102 -3.07 -3.09 11.79
CA THR A 102 -2.03 -3.66 12.66
C THR A 102 -1.59 -5.02 12.12
N LEU A 103 -0.31 -5.29 12.16
CA LEU A 103 0.34 -6.48 11.62
C LEU A 103 1.03 -7.23 12.75
N GLU A 104 0.71 -8.50 12.89
CA GLU A 104 1.47 -9.43 13.71
C GLU A 104 2.87 -9.67 13.11
N PRO A 105 3.85 -10.18 13.88
CA PRO A 105 5.14 -10.59 13.37
C PRO A 105 5.04 -11.49 12.12
N GLY A 106 5.77 -11.14 11.08
CA GLY A 106 5.79 -11.83 9.78
C GLY A 106 4.62 -11.51 8.85
N GLN A 107 3.66 -10.69 9.27
CA GLN A 107 2.55 -10.27 8.41
C GLN A 107 2.91 -9.07 7.52
N SER A 108 2.16 -8.94 6.43
CA SER A 108 2.23 -7.78 5.54
C SER A 108 0.85 -7.31 5.08
N THR A 109 0.78 -6.06 4.65
CA THR A 109 -0.41 -5.47 4.04
C THR A 109 -0.02 -4.35 3.09
N ALA A 110 -0.86 -4.10 2.09
CA ALA A 110 -0.71 -2.96 1.20
C ALA A 110 -1.89 -2.00 1.34
N PHE A 111 -1.62 -0.70 1.21
CA PHE A 111 -2.63 0.35 1.17
C PHE A 111 -2.16 1.48 0.25
N THR A 112 -3.12 2.20 -0.31
CA THR A 112 -2.84 3.25 -1.30
C THR A 112 -3.02 4.62 -0.66
N VAL A 113 -2.03 5.51 -0.88
CA VAL A 113 -1.97 6.87 -0.36
C VAL A 113 -1.80 7.84 -1.51
N THR A 114 -2.47 8.99 -1.46
CA THR A 114 -2.22 10.09 -2.40
C THR A 114 -1.38 11.15 -1.71
N LEU A 115 -0.10 11.21 -2.08
CA LEU A 115 0.84 12.17 -1.52
C LEU A 115 0.73 13.53 -2.25
N LYS A 116 0.58 14.60 -1.47
CA LYS A 116 0.69 16.00 -1.90
C LYS A 116 2.06 16.53 -1.52
N SER A 117 2.49 17.63 -2.18
CA SER A 117 3.74 18.31 -1.80
C SER A 117 3.76 18.69 -0.33
N GLY A 118 4.89 18.48 0.33
CA GLY A 118 5.11 18.83 1.73
C GLY A 118 5.78 17.72 2.54
N SER A 119 5.87 17.93 3.83
CA SER A 119 6.49 16.97 4.75
C SER A 119 5.43 16.07 5.39
N TYR A 120 5.75 14.79 5.49
CA TYR A 120 4.95 13.79 6.17
C TYR A 120 5.74 13.17 7.31
N GLN A 121 5.07 12.90 8.41
CA GLN A 121 5.57 12.03 9.45
C GLN A 121 5.12 10.60 9.15
N VAL A 122 6.05 9.67 9.17
CA VAL A 122 5.80 8.24 8.97
C VAL A 122 6.16 7.53 10.25
N PHE A 123 5.24 6.82 10.88
CA PHE A 123 5.46 6.25 12.21
C PHE A 123 4.61 5.00 12.48
N CYS A 124 4.96 4.28 13.55
CA CYS A 124 4.13 3.22 14.09
C CYS A 124 3.22 3.80 15.19
N PRO A 125 1.89 3.70 15.06
CA PRO A 125 0.94 4.19 16.05
C PRO A 125 0.63 3.17 17.16
N VAL A 126 1.27 2.00 17.17
CA VAL A 126 1.02 0.94 18.16
C VAL A 126 1.77 1.25 19.45
N ASP A 127 1.06 1.18 20.58
CA ASP A 127 1.57 1.11 21.96
C ASP A 127 2.83 1.96 22.30
N GLY A 128 2.85 3.23 21.88
CA GLY A 128 3.97 4.13 22.20
C GLY A 128 5.25 3.85 21.39
N HIS A 129 5.24 2.97 20.39
CA HIS A 129 6.39 2.67 19.56
C HIS A 129 6.99 3.91 18.88
N LYS A 130 6.15 4.90 18.57
CA LYS A 130 6.59 6.21 18.07
C LYS A 130 7.56 6.90 19.02
N ASP A 131 7.32 6.81 20.33
CA ASP A 131 8.15 7.43 21.36
C ASP A 131 9.45 6.66 21.58
N LEU A 132 9.44 5.37 21.29
CA LEU A 132 10.64 4.52 21.26
C LEU A 132 11.52 4.74 20.01
N GLY A 133 11.14 5.68 19.12
CA GLY A 133 11.91 6.02 17.93
C GLY A 133 11.37 5.44 16.64
N MET A 134 10.26 4.69 16.66
CA MET A 134 9.66 4.11 15.45
C MET A 134 8.93 5.15 14.60
N LYS A 135 9.71 6.11 14.09
CA LYS A 135 9.25 7.23 13.26
C LYS A 135 10.34 7.68 12.30
N THR A 136 9.91 8.20 11.16
CA THR A 136 10.77 8.87 10.18
C THR A 136 9.98 9.98 9.51
N SER A 137 10.62 10.79 8.67
CA SER A 137 9.95 11.84 7.91
C SER A 137 10.31 11.69 6.44
N ILE A 138 9.36 11.99 5.57
CA ILE A 138 9.58 12.09 4.12
C ILE A 138 9.17 13.47 3.63
N THR A 139 9.85 13.95 2.58
CA THR A 139 9.49 15.19 1.88
C THR A 139 9.05 14.83 0.48
N VAL A 140 7.87 15.34 0.09
CA VAL A 140 7.24 15.10 -1.20
C VAL A 140 7.34 16.35 -2.06
N GLY A 141 7.87 16.22 -3.29
CA GLY A 141 7.95 17.32 -4.27
C GLY A 141 8.98 18.38 -3.93
N GLY A 142 9.80 18.20 -2.91
CA GLY A 142 10.94 19.05 -2.60
C GLY A 142 12.22 18.44 -3.14
N SER A 143 13.10 19.24 -3.75
CA SER A 143 14.51 18.89 -3.84
C SER A 143 14.98 18.77 -2.40
N ALA A 144 15.49 17.61 -1.99
CA ALA A 144 16.05 17.44 -0.65
C ALA A 144 17.12 18.52 -0.44
N ALA A 145 16.79 19.54 0.31
CA ALA A 145 17.81 20.48 0.76
C ALA A 145 18.75 19.67 1.66
N PRO A 146 20.07 19.71 1.43
CA PRO A 146 21.01 19.07 2.32
C PRO A 146 20.81 19.66 3.71
N SER A 147 20.55 18.81 4.70
CA SER A 147 20.54 19.19 6.10
C SER A 147 21.88 19.82 6.40
N ARG A 148 21.94 21.15 6.45
CA ARG A 148 23.07 21.86 7.01
C ARG A 148 23.01 21.58 8.50
N SER A 149 23.90 20.71 8.96
CA SER A 149 24.29 20.67 10.35
C SER A 149 24.97 22.01 10.62
N ASP A 150 24.22 22.94 11.17
CA ASP A 150 24.74 24.20 11.66
C ASP A 150 25.51 23.89 12.94
N SER A 151 26.77 23.55 12.77
CA SER A 151 27.73 23.55 13.85
C SER A 151 28.12 24.99 14.09
N THR A 152 27.28 25.70 14.85
CA THR A 152 27.67 27.01 15.40
C THR A 152 28.74 26.77 16.45
N SER A 153 29.98 26.75 16.02
CA SER A 153 31.14 26.90 16.89
C SER A 153 31.14 28.32 17.41
N SER A 154 30.61 28.52 18.61
CA SER A 154 30.82 29.75 19.38
C SER A 154 32.29 29.81 19.82
N GLY A 155 33.11 30.45 18.99
CA GLY A 155 34.43 30.89 19.39
C GLY A 155 34.28 32.03 20.37
N HIS A 156 34.50 31.77 21.64
CA HIS A 156 34.83 32.81 22.62
C HIS A 156 36.31 33.18 22.44
N GLY A 157 36.49 34.33 21.85
CA GLY A 157 37.79 35.01 21.92
C GLY A 157 37.62 36.26 22.80
N TYR A 158 38.43 36.35 23.84
CA TYR A 158 38.61 37.52 24.72
C TYR A 158 39.52 38.51 24.03
#